data_999fc88c181281904bebef5d08e66f6a
#
_entry.id   999fc88c181281904bebef5d08e66f6a
#
_cell.length_a   1.000
_cell.length_b   1.000
_cell.length_c   1.000
_cell.angle_alpha   90.00
_cell.angle_beta   90.00
_cell.angle_gamma   90.00
#
_symmetry.space_group_name_H-M   'P 1'
#
loop_
_entity.id
_entity.type
_entity.pdbx_description
1 polymer ?
#
loop_
_entity_poly.entity_id
_entity_poly.type
_entity_poly.pdbx_seq_one_letter_code
_entity_poly.pdbx_strand_id
1 'polypeptide(L)'
;MGSEMCIRDSSSTDQVAWSGPLAVMVNRLSASASEIFAGAIQDYERGVVIGSQTFGKGTVQTLIPLNRGQLKLTAAKFYRVSGESTQHQGVTPDVTFPTLVDSSQIGESTLDDAMPWDMIKPAVYTPIDQLSFRIDTLRQRHLQRAANDPYFDYYSALKTRSEADSNKQFLSLNEATRRSEKHADDDWRLALENRLRVATDKPPASDLEELEALVEAESAPPTDETSLEDPAVADIEPTADSPAPAETSTIELVENDALLQEAGNIVADLVQMQIGDIGTNEIADGETTKLPSGIAATRSES
;
A
#
# COMPACT_ATOMS: atom_id res chain seq x y z
N MET A 1 29.30 8.08 24.74
CA MET A 1 28.63 9.06 23.90
C MET A 1 28.81 8.58 22.47
N GLY A 2 27.82 7.86 21.92
CA GLY A 2 27.81 7.46 20.52
C GLY A 2 27.53 8.69 19.68
N SER A 3 28.42 9.03 18.76
CA SER A 3 28.12 10.03 17.75
C SER A 3 27.05 9.44 16.83
N GLU A 4 25.85 9.99 16.89
CA GLU A 4 24.79 9.70 15.94
C GLU A 4 25.26 10.21 14.57
N MET A 5 25.61 9.27 13.69
CA MET A 5 25.99 9.60 12.33
C MET A 5 24.72 9.58 11.49
N CYS A 6 24.18 10.77 11.21
CA CYS A 6 23.10 10.92 10.25
C CYS A 6 23.69 10.78 8.84
N ILE A 7 23.39 9.66 8.18
CA ILE A 7 23.72 9.44 6.79
C ILE A 7 22.56 9.99 5.96
N ARG A 8 22.88 10.93 5.07
CA ARG A 8 21.98 11.45 4.06
C ARG A 8 22.50 11.01 2.70
N ASP A 9 21.73 10.16 2.05
CA ASP A 9 22.00 9.83 0.65
C ASP A 9 21.25 10.81 -0.27
N SER A 10 21.90 11.20 -1.35
CA SER A 10 21.29 11.99 -2.41
C SER A 10 21.53 11.33 -3.74
N SER A 11 20.61 11.55 -4.68
CA SER A 11 20.79 11.09 -6.06
C SER A 11 22.06 11.68 -6.65
N SER A 12 22.80 10.87 -7.41
CA SER A 12 23.95 11.33 -8.19
C SER A 12 23.54 12.08 -9.46
N THR A 13 22.24 12.17 -9.74
CA THR A 13 21.69 12.88 -10.90
C THR A 13 20.71 13.94 -10.44
N ASP A 14 20.73 15.11 -11.07
CA ASP A 14 19.76 16.20 -10.85
C ASP A 14 18.45 15.95 -11.63
N GLN A 15 18.32 14.81 -12.29
CA GLN A 15 17.14 14.51 -13.12
C GLN A 15 15.99 14.05 -12.25
N VAL A 16 14.87 14.78 -12.30
CA VAL A 16 13.61 14.38 -11.68
C VAL A 16 12.94 13.31 -12.55
N ALA A 17 12.73 12.11 -12.00
CA ALA A 17 12.11 11.01 -12.74
C ALA A 17 10.62 11.27 -13.01
N TRP A 18 9.91 11.84 -12.05
CA TRP A 18 8.48 12.15 -12.16
C TRP A 18 8.12 13.37 -11.31
N SER A 19 7.50 14.39 -11.93
CA SER A 19 7.07 15.62 -11.25
C SER A 19 5.54 15.75 -11.13
N GLY A 20 4.78 14.87 -11.78
CA GLY A 20 3.31 14.88 -11.75
C GLY A 20 2.72 14.36 -10.43
N PRO A 21 1.38 14.33 -10.33
CA PRO A 21 0.68 13.73 -9.19
C PRO A 21 1.11 12.29 -8.95
N LEU A 22 1.21 11.92 -7.68
CA LEU A 22 1.72 10.62 -7.26
C LEU A 22 0.85 10.05 -6.14
N ALA A 23 0.51 8.77 -6.27
CA ALA A 23 -0.02 7.97 -5.19
C ALA A 23 0.87 6.75 -4.96
N VAL A 24 1.03 6.35 -3.70
CA VAL A 24 1.76 5.15 -3.29
C VAL A 24 0.80 4.23 -2.57
N MET A 25 0.57 3.06 -3.15
CA MET A 25 -0.27 2.04 -2.52
C MET A 25 0.58 1.19 -1.57
N VAL A 26 0.07 1.01 -0.36
CA VAL A 26 0.70 0.23 0.70
C VAL A 26 -0.30 -0.69 1.38
N ASN A 27 0.20 -1.80 1.93
CA ASN A 27 -0.60 -2.70 2.76
C ASN A 27 0.23 -3.24 3.93
N ARG A 28 -0.36 -4.13 4.71
CA ARG A 28 0.29 -4.72 5.90
C ARG A 28 1.58 -5.50 5.58
N LEU A 29 1.77 -5.94 4.35
CA LEU A 29 2.97 -6.65 3.91
C LEU A 29 4.07 -5.72 3.40
N SER A 30 3.76 -4.43 3.22
CA SER A 30 4.76 -3.40 2.90
C SER A 30 5.64 -3.17 4.12
N ALA A 31 6.93 -3.47 4.00
CA ALA A 31 7.86 -3.46 5.13
C ALA A 31 9.20 -2.81 4.81
N SER A 32 9.91 -2.30 5.84
CA SER A 32 11.30 -1.87 5.77
C SER A 32 11.54 -0.77 4.70
N ALA A 33 12.25 -1.07 3.59
CA ALA A 33 12.54 -0.10 2.53
C ALA A 33 11.27 0.52 1.91
N SER A 34 10.20 -0.27 1.78
CA SER A 34 8.90 0.24 1.33
C SER A 34 8.32 1.28 2.29
N GLU A 35 8.54 1.11 3.59
CA GLU A 35 8.10 2.04 4.62
C GLU A 35 8.95 3.32 4.64
N ILE A 36 10.26 3.20 4.35
CA ILE A 36 11.13 4.37 4.16
C ILE A 36 10.63 5.20 2.98
N PHE A 37 10.33 4.55 1.85
CA PHE A 37 9.83 5.22 0.66
C PHE A 37 8.47 5.86 0.89
N ALA A 38 7.49 5.10 1.37
CA ALA A 38 6.14 5.62 1.62
C ALA A 38 6.13 6.75 2.66
N GLY A 39 6.91 6.59 3.74
CA GLY A 39 7.07 7.63 4.76
C GLY A 39 7.71 8.90 4.23
N ALA A 40 8.72 8.79 3.36
CA ALA A 40 9.33 9.97 2.72
C ALA A 40 8.34 10.68 1.78
N ILE A 41 7.59 9.94 0.95
CA ILE A 41 6.56 10.52 0.09
C ILE A 41 5.51 11.27 0.90
N GLN A 42 5.08 10.72 2.02
CA GLN A 42 4.09 11.33 2.91
C GLN A 42 4.65 12.57 3.63
N ASP A 43 5.80 12.45 4.29
CA ASP A 43 6.40 13.55 5.07
C ASP A 43 6.77 14.76 4.22
N TYR A 44 7.29 14.53 3.02
CA TYR A 44 7.59 15.61 2.07
C TYR A 44 6.36 16.09 1.30
N GLU A 45 5.18 15.56 1.58
CA GLU A 45 3.93 15.86 0.86
C GLU A 45 4.09 15.72 -0.67
N ARG A 46 4.96 14.79 -1.11
CA ARG A 46 5.23 14.58 -2.54
C ARG A 46 4.11 13.81 -3.23
N GLY A 47 3.34 13.03 -2.49
CA GLY A 47 2.26 12.20 -3.00
C GLY A 47 1.37 11.68 -1.88
N VAL A 48 0.25 11.08 -2.27
CA VAL A 48 -0.75 10.51 -1.35
C VAL A 48 -0.42 9.04 -1.09
N VAL A 49 -0.37 8.65 0.18
CA VAL A 49 -0.22 7.24 0.57
C VAL A 49 -1.60 6.62 0.77
N ILE A 50 -1.90 5.55 0.06
CA ILE A 50 -3.22 4.91 0.00
C ILE A 50 -3.12 3.45 0.41
N GLY A 51 -4.12 2.92 1.11
CA GLY A 51 -4.19 1.49 1.44
C GLY A 51 -4.39 1.19 2.90
N SER A 52 -3.61 0.30 3.48
CA SER A 52 -3.67 -0.02 4.91
C SER A 52 -2.33 0.21 5.60
N GLN A 53 -2.37 0.27 6.94
CA GLN A 53 -1.16 0.43 7.76
C GLN A 53 -0.10 -0.61 7.39
N THR A 54 1.14 -0.19 7.25
CA THR A 54 2.26 -1.05 6.86
C THR A 54 2.77 -1.94 8.01
N PHE A 55 3.78 -2.76 7.75
CA PHE A 55 4.28 -3.79 8.67
C PHE A 55 4.85 -3.26 10.00
N GLY A 56 5.58 -2.15 9.94
CA GLY A 56 6.20 -1.54 11.12
C GLY A 56 7.64 -1.95 11.40
N LYS A 57 8.42 -2.32 10.36
CA LYS A 57 9.83 -2.68 10.53
C LYS A 57 10.75 -1.48 10.35
N GLY A 58 11.12 -0.86 11.48
CA GLY A 58 12.01 0.30 11.53
C GLY A 58 13.48 -0.03 11.78
N THR A 59 13.88 -1.30 11.73
CA THR A 59 15.25 -1.75 12.01
C THR A 59 15.98 -2.18 10.75
N VAL A 60 17.31 -1.96 10.75
CA VAL A 60 18.24 -2.43 9.72
C VAL A 60 19.04 -3.58 10.29
N GLN A 61 19.08 -4.70 9.58
CA GLN A 61 19.80 -5.91 9.96
C GLN A 61 21.00 -6.14 9.04
N THR A 62 22.08 -6.61 9.63
CA THR A 62 23.33 -6.95 8.93
C THR A 62 23.60 -8.43 9.10
N LEU A 63 24.04 -9.09 8.02
CA LEU A 63 24.51 -10.46 8.04
C LEU A 63 26.00 -10.49 8.33
N ILE A 64 26.41 -11.18 9.40
CA ILE A 64 27.79 -11.38 9.79
C ILE A 64 28.16 -12.83 9.50
N PRO A 65 29.11 -13.11 8.59
CA PRO A 65 29.56 -14.47 8.35
C PRO A 65 30.25 -15.06 9.57
N LEU A 66 29.92 -16.30 9.89
CA LEU A 66 30.56 -17.08 10.95
C LEU A 66 31.33 -18.23 10.32
N ASN A 67 32.11 -18.95 11.15
CA ASN A 67 32.81 -20.16 10.70
C ASN A 67 31.88 -21.25 10.12
N ARG A 68 30.64 -21.26 10.60
CA ARG A 68 29.51 -22.06 10.08
C ARG A 68 28.24 -21.22 10.14
N GLY A 69 27.64 -20.97 8.96
CA GLY A 69 26.42 -20.16 8.86
C GLY A 69 26.66 -18.66 8.94
N GLN A 70 25.61 -17.92 9.21
CA GLN A 70 25.61 -16.45 9.31
C GLN A 70 24.81 -16.02 10.52
N LEU A 71 25.20 -14.93 11.12
CA LEU A 71 24.46 -14.24 12.18
C LEU A 71 23.75 -13.03 11.57
N LYS A 72 22.42 -12.97 11.69
CA LYS A 72 21.61 -11.80 11.34
C LYS A 72 21.43 -10.94 12.58
N LEU A 73 22.02 -9.77 12.58
CA LEU A 73 22.05 -8.87 13.74
C LEU A 73 21.42 -7.52 13.40
N THR A 74 20.56 -7.01 14.28
CA THR A 74 20.08 -5.62 14.20
C THR A 74 21.21 -4.66 14.48
N ALA A 75 21.57 -3.82 13.51
CA ALA A 75 22.72 -2.92 13.55
C ALA A 75 22.31 -1.45 13.67
N ALA A 76 21.12 -1.07 13.19
CA ALA A 76 20.64 0.31 13.19
C ALA A 76 19.10 0.39 13.20
N LYS A 77 18.57 1.57 13.48
CA LYS A 77 17.17 1.97 13.24
C LYS A 77 17.17 3.11 12.24
N PHE A 78 16.09 3.21 11.47
CA PHE A 78 15.85 4.39 10.66
C PHE A 78 14.65 5.18 11.20
N TYR A 79 14.67 6.47 10.90
CA TYR A 79 13.63 7.41 11.32
C TYR A 79 13.17 8.23 10.13
N ARG A 80 11.91 8.59 10.15
CA ARG A 80 11.32 9.53 9.19
C ARG A 80 11.91 10.93 9.41
N VAL A 81 11.74 11.82 8.45
CA VAL A 81 12.17 13.22 8.61
C VAL A 81 11.38 13.94 9.71
N SER A 82 10.16 13.48 10.01
CA SER A 82 9.37 13.88 11.17
C SER A 82 10.01 13.51 12.52
N GLY A 83 11.04 12.65 12.51
CA GLY A 83 11.68 12.11 13.70
C GLY A 83 11.05 10.82 14.24
N GLU A 84 9.91 10.40 13.73
CA GLU A 84 9.21 9.19 14.15
C GLU A 84 9.86 7.93 13.57
N SER A 85 9.91 6.86 14.36
CA SER A 85 10.26 5.54 13.86
C SER A 85 9.06 4.88 13.21
N THR A 86 9.27 4.10 12.16
CA THR A 86 8.24 3.18 11.63
C THR A 86 8.13 1.90 12.47
N GLN A 87 9.00 1.70 13.45
CA GLN A 87 8.99 0.51 14.31
C GLN A 87 7.63 0.33 15.00
N HIS A 88 7.02 -0.86 14.90
CA HIS A 88 5.68 -1.25 15.37
C HIS A 88 4.53 -0.53 14.65
N GLN A 89 4.63 0.78 14.43
CA GLN A 89 3.52 1.59 13.90
C GLN A 89 3.43 1.58 12.38
N GLY A 90 4.55 1.36 11.70
CA GLY A 90 4.60 1.47 10.26
C GLY A 90 4.27 2.88 9.75
N VAL A 91 3.79 2.92 8.51
CA VAL A 91 3.22 4.11 7.88
C VAL A 91 1.70 3.97 7.85
N THR A 92 1.00 4.93 8.45
CA THR A 92 -0.46 5.03 8.35
C THR A 92 -0.82 5.76 7.05
N PRO A 93 -1.62 5.17 6.15
CA PRO A 93 -1.94 5.80 4.89
C PRO A 93 -2.82 7.04 5.06
N ASP A 94 -2.73 7.97 4.09
CA ASP A 94 -3.55 9.18 4.05
C ASP A 94 -5.00 8.85 3.71
N VAL A 95 -5.22 7.88 2.82
CA VAL A 95 -6.55 7.34 2.48
C VAL A 95 -6.55 5.85 2.76
N THR A 96 -7.42 5.43 3.67
CA THR A 96 -7.46 4.04 4.15
C THR A 96 -8.41 3.19 3.32
N PHE A 97 -7.91 2.05 2.82
CA PHE A 97 -8.70 1.00 2.18
C PHE A 97 -8.99 -0.15 3.15
N PRO A 98 -10.05 -0.92 2.93
CA PRO A 98 -10.28 -2.14 3.69
C PRO A 98 -9.12 -3.13 3.47
N THR A 99 -8.77 -3.88 4.52
CA THR A 99 -7.75 -4.93 4.47
C THR A 99 -8.26 -6.19 5.13
N LEU A 100 -7.91 -7.33 4.56
CA LEU A 100 -8.20 -8.65 5.11
C LEU A 100 -7.08 -9.15 6.03
N VAL A 101 -5.93 -8.47 6.02
CA VAL A 101 -4.79 -8.84 6.85
C VAL A 101 -5.01 -8.32 8.26
N ASP A 102 -5.06 -9.23 9.22
CA ASP A 102 -5.20 -8.90 10.64
C ASP A 102 -3.89 -8.33 11.20
N SER A 103 -3.92 -7.05 11.53
CA SER A 103 -2.77 -6.35 12.09
C SER A 103 -2.38 -6.82 13.49
N SER A 104 -3.23 -7.57 14.17
CA SER A 104 -2.92 -8.18 15.46
C SER A 104 -2.07 -9.45 15.35
N GLN A 105 -2.05 -10.06 14.14
CA GLN A 105 -1.33 -11.31 13.88
C GLN A 105 -0.10 -11.11 12.99
N ILE A 106 -0.11 -10.10 12.14
CA ILE A 106 0.96 -9.82 11.18
C ILE A 106 1.49 -8.39 11.42
N GLY A 107 2.79 -8.28 11.63
CA GLY A 107 3.50 -7.01 11.82
C GLY A 107 4.63 -7.14 12.83
N GLU A 108 5.52 -6.15 12.84
CA GLU A 108 6.65 -6.10 13.77
C GLU A 108 6.18 -6.11 15.25
N SER A 109 5.02 -5.48 15.52
CA SER A 109 4.43 -5.43 16.86
C SER A 109 3.97 -6.79 17.41
N THR A 110 3.90 -7.83 16.56
CA THR A 110 3.52 -9.19 16.97
C THR A 110 4.71 -10.06 17.35
N LEU A 111 5.94 -9.57 17.18
CA LEU A 111 7.16 -10.28 17.52
C LEU A 111 7.52 -10.03 19.01
N ASP A 112 7.82 -11.10 19.75
CA ASP A 112 8.08 -11.04 21.20
C ASP A 112 9.28 -10.14 21.55
N ASP A 113 10.33 -10.14 20.73
CA ASP A 113 11.58 -9.41 20.96
C ASP A 113 11.76 -8.20 20.05
N ALA A 114 10.68 -7.68 19.46
CA ALA A 114 10.76 -6.49 18.63
C ALA A 114 11.21 -5.27 19.44
N MET A 115 12.12 -4.47 18.88
CA MET A 115 12.56 -3.23 19.52
C MET A 115 11.38 -2.26 19.66
N PRO A 116 11.27 -1.53 20.78
CA PRO A 116 10.16 -0.60 20.99
C PRO A 116 10.18 0.55 19.99
N TRP A 117 9.00 1.12 19.77
CA TRP A 117 8.85 2.38 19.07
C TRP A 117 9.53 3.51 19.86
N ASP A 118 10.18 4.42 19.14
CA ASP A 118 10.76 5.64 19.69
C ASP A 118 10.79 6.75 18.62
N MET A 119 11.24 7.92 19.00
CA MET A 119 11.38 9.06 18.12
C MET A 119 12.67 9.84 18.44
N ILE A 120 13.18 10.52 17.43
CA ILE A 120 14.30 11.45 17.55
C ILE A 120 13.83 12.89 17.21
N LYS A 121 14.71 13.85 17.36
CA LYS A 121 14.41 15.23 16.96
C LYS A 121 14.14 15.28 15.45
N PRO A 122 13.02 15.92 15.01
CA PRO A 122 12.74 16.11 13.59
C PRO A 122 13.88 16.76 12.83
N ALA A 123 14.10 16.35 11.60
CA ALA A 123 14.98 17.06 10.68
C ALA A 123 14.35 18.39 10.25
N VAL A 124 15.17 19.34 9.85
CA VAL A 124 14.66 20.55 9.18
C VAL A 124 14.40 20.18 7.71
N TYR A 125 13.15 20.24 7.28
CA TYR A 125 12.76 19.95 5.90
C TYR A 125 11.63 20.87 5.46
N THR A 126 11.42 20.95 4.16
CA THR A 126 10.33 21.72 3.55
C THR A 126 9.48 20.76 2.73
N PRO A 127 8.16 20.71 2.95
CA PRO A 127 7.25 19.99 2.08
C PRO A 127 7.36 20.45 0.63
N ILE A 128 7.15 19.54 -0.30
CA ILE A 128 7.23 19.82 -1.75
C ILE A 128 5.93 20.46 -2.24
N ASP A 129 4.80 20.01 -1.69
CA ASP A 129 3.45 20.49 -2.01
C ASP A 129 2.68 20.80 -0.72
N GLN A 130 1.41 21.16 -0.84
CA GLN A 130 0.49 21.43 0.27
C GLN A 130 -0.62 20.36 0.29
N LEU A 131 -0.23 19.09 0.22
CA LEU A 131 -1.17 17.98 0.15
C LEU A 131 -2.02 17.82 1.41
N SER A 132 -1.49 18.18 2.57
CA SER A 132 -2.19 18.12 3.86
C SER A 132 -3.56 18.81 3.83
N PHE A 133 -3.69 19.92 3.12
CA PHE A 133 -4.98 20.62 2.98
C PHE A 133 -5.99 19.91 2.06
N ARG A 134 -5.54 18.96 1.23
CA ARG A 134 -6.36 18.24 0.26
C ARG A 134 -6.78 16.85 0.75
N ILE A 135 -6.04 16.27 1.69
CA ILE A 135 -6.23 14.89 2.17
C ILE A 135 -7.66 14.65 2.66
N ASP A 136 -8.22 15.55 3.45
CA ASP A 136 -9.59 15.38 3.98
C ASP A 136 -10.64 15.37 2.87
N THR A 137 -10.46 16.19 1.84
CA THR A 137 -11.35 16.18 0.66
C THR A 137 -11.21 14.90 -0.14
N LEU A 138 -9.98 14.39 -0.33
CA LEU A 138 -9.74 13.09 -0.99
C LEU A 138 -10.39 11.95 -0.22
N ARG A 139 -10.26 11.92 1.12
CA ARG A 139 -10.95 10.94 1.98
C ARG A 139 -12.46 10.99 1.82
N GLN A 140 -13.05 12.18 1.84
CA GLN A 140 -14.49 12.33 1.69
C GLN A 140 -14.99 11.84 0.33
N ARG A 141 -14.30 12.18 -0.76
CA ARG A 141 -14.65 11.72 -2.10
C ARG A 141 -14.51 10.20 -2.22
N HIS A 142 -13.42 9.65 -1.69
CA HIS A 142 -13.25 8.20 -1.60
C HIS A 142 -14.42 7.53 -0.87
N LEU A 143 -14.76 7.99 0.33
CA LEU A 143 -15.85 7.41 1.12
C LEU A 143 -17.21 7.49 0.40
N GLN A 144 -17.47 8.55 -0.36
CA GLN A 144 -18.68 8.69 -1.16
C GLN A 144 -18.75 7.65 -2.30
N ARG A 145 -17.62 7.38 -2.98
CA ARG A 145 -17.55 6.34 -4.02
C ARG A 145 -17.64 4.95 -3.40
N ALA A 146 -16.83 4.67 -2.39
CA ALA A 146 -16.76 3.38 -1.71
C ALA A 146 -18.13 2.96 -1.12
N ALA A 147 -18.95 3.90 -0.65
CA ALA A 147 -20.29 3.60 -0.12
C ALA A 147 -21.27 3.05 -1.17
N ASN A 148 -20.98 3.22 -2.47
CA ASN A 148 -21.83 2.77 -3.57
C ASN A 148 -21.11 1.76 -4.48
N ASP A 149 -19.91 1.35 -4.12
CA ASP A 149 -19.10 0.43 -4.90
C ASP A 149 -19.28 -1.01 -4.38
N PRO A 150 -19.71 -1.96 -5.23
CA PRO A 150 -19.98 -3.33 -4.81
C PRO A 150 -18.71 -4.07 -4.34
N TYR A 151 -17.54 -3.72 -4.83
CA TYR A 151 -16.28 -4.31 -4.37
C TYR A 151 -15.94 -3.86 -2.95
N PHE A 152 -16.12 -2.58 -2.62
CA PHE A 152 -15.89 -2.09 -1.25
C PHE A 152 -16.90 -2.66 -0.25
N ASP A 153 -18.15 -2.90 -0.67
CA ASP A 153 -19.14 -3.64 0.14
C ASP A 153 -18.70 -5.08 0.38
N TYR A 154 -18.20 -5.74 -0.67
CA TYR A 154 -17.65 -7.09 -0.61
C TYR A 154 -16.46 -7.18 0.36
N TYR A 155 -15.45 -6.31 0.24
CA TYR A 155 -14.31 -6.29 1.15
C TYR A 155 -14.70 -5.99 2.59
N SER A 156 -15.65 -5.09 2.80
CA SER A 156 -16.15 -4.77 4.14
C SER A 156 -16.82 -5.97 4.79
N ALA A 157 -17.57 -6.76 4.02
CA ALA A 157 -18.18 -8.00 4.48
C ALA A 157 -17.13 -9.07 4.82
N LEU A 158 -16.12 -9.27 3.95
CA LEU A 158 -15.00 -10.17 4.19
C LEU A 158 -14.23 -9.79 5.45
N LYS A 159 -13.89 -8.51 5.58
CA LYS A 159 -13.19 -7.97 6.77
C LYS A 159 -13.97 -8.28 8.05
N THR A 160 -15.25 -7.98 8.07
CA THR A 160 -16.12 -8.24 9.23
C THR A 160 -16.14 -9.73 9.58
N ARG A 161 -16.17 -10.61 8.56
CA ARG A 161 -16.12 -12.06 8.77
C ARG A 161 -14.78 -12.51 9.31
N SER A 162 -13.69 -12.05 8.73
CA SER A 162 -12.33 -12.35 9.18
C SER A 162 -12.08 -11.92 10.63
N GLU A 163 -12.54 -10.73 11.01
CA GLU A 163 -12.46 -10.24 12.41
C GLU A 163 -13.28 -11.12 13.36
N ALA A 164 -14.48 -11.57 12.94
CA ALA A 164 -15.30 -12.47 13.74
C ALA A 164 -14.64 -13.84 13.91
N ASP A 165 -13.98 -14.35 12.87
CA ASP A 165 -13.30 -15.65 12.91
C ASP A 165 -12.00 -15.57 13.72
N SER A 166 -11.23 -14.50 13.63
CA SER A 166 -10.04 -14.27 14.45
C SER A 166 -10.35 -14.18 15.96
N ASN A 167 -11.54 -13.73 16.31
CA ASN A 167 -11.99 -13.66 17.70
C ASN A 167 -12.48 -15.01 18.27
N LYS A 168 -12.58 -16.05 17.45
CA LYS A 168 -12.96 -17.39 17.91
C LYS A 168 -11.83 -18.04 18.71
N GLN A 169 -12.02 -18.16 20.02
CA GLN A 169 -11.02 -18.78 20.92
C GLN A 169 -11.04 -20.30 20.92
N PHE A 170 -12.11 -20.91 20.45
CA PHE A 170 -12.30 -22.35 20.51
C PHE A 170 -12.88 -22.89 19.20
N LEU A 171 -12.39 -24.05 18.79
CA LEU A 171 -12.95 -24.84 17.71
C LEU A 171 -13.57 -26.11 18.28
N SER A 172 -14.79 -26.45 17.83
CA SER A 172 -15.45 -27.70 18.22
C SER A 172 -14.70 -28.90 17.65
N LEU A 173 -14.45 -29.91 18.46
CA LEU A 173 -13.94 -31.22 17.99
C LEU A 173 -15.06 -32.17 17.56
N ASN A 174 -16.32 -31.77 17.69
CA ASN A 174 -17.44 -32.57 17.25
C ASN A 174 -17.62 -32.47 15.72
N GLU A 175 -17.55 -33.60 15.02
CA GLU A 175 -17.63 -33.67 13.57
C GLU A 175 -18.94 -33.06 13.01
N ALA A 176 -20.08 -33.34 13.63
CA ALA A 176 -21.35 -32.82 13.15
C ALA A 176 -21.41 -31.28 13.26
N THR A 177 -20.91 -30.74 14.36
CA THR A 177 -20.78 -29.28 14.54
C THR A 177 -19.86 -28.68 13.50
N ARG A 178 -18.67 -29.27 13.29
CA ARG A 178 -17.70 -28.78 12.27
C ARG A 178 -18.25 -28.81 10.85
N ARG A 179 -18.99 -29.89 10.51
CA ARG A 179 -19.65 -29.97 9.21
C ARG A 179 -20.74 -28.91 9.03
N SER A 180 -21.53 -28.65 10.08
CA SER A 180 -22.54 -27.59 10.04
C SER A 180 -21.92 -26.19 9.93
N GLU A 181 -20.86 -25.93 10.68
CA GLU A 181 -20.11 -24.67 10.59
C GLU A 181 -19.54 -24.46 9.19
N LYS A 182 -18.93 -25.52 8.60
CA LYS A 182 -18.40 -25.45 7.25
C LYS A 182 -19.49 -25.17 6.21
N HIS A 183 -20.61 -25.84 6.27
CA HIS A 183 -21.75 -25.60 5.34
C HIS A 183 -22.23 -24.13 5.47
N ALA A 184 -22.37 -23.63 6.70
CA ALA A 184 -22.80 -22.25 6.91
C ALA A 184 -21.78 -21.23 6.36
N ASP A 185 -20.51 -21.57 6.39
CA ASP A 185 -19.43 -20.75 5.83
C ASP A 185 -19.43 -20.80 4.30
N ASP A 186 -19.57 -21.98 3.74
CA ASP A 186 -19.71 -22.21 2.29
C ASP A 186 -20.93 -21.47 1.71
N ASP A 187 -22.09 -21.56 2.38
CA ASP A 187 -23.31 -20.84 2.01
C ASP A 187 -23.12 -19.32 2.07
N TRP A 188 -22.48 -18.84 3.13
CA TRP A 188 -22.20 -17.41 3.29
C TRP A 188 -21.26 -16.89 2.20
N ARG A 189 -20.19 -17.64 1.90
CA ARG A 189 -19.22 -17.31 0.83
C ARG A 189 -19.92 -17.23 -0.51
N LEU A 190 -20.69 -18.26 -0.87
CA LEU A 190 -21.44 -18.29 -2.13
C LEU A 190 -22.42 -17.11 -2.24
N ALA A 191 -23.13 -16.80 -1.17
CA ALA A 191 -24.07 -15.67 -1.16
C ALA A 191 -23.37 -14.32 -1.34
N LEU A 192 -22.20 -14.13 -0.71
CA LEU A 192 -21.40 -12.93 -0.83
C LEU A 192 -20.87 -12.74 -2.25
N GLU A 193 -20.28 -13.79 -2.82
CA GLU A 193 -19.77 -13.80 -4.20
C GLU A 193 -20.89 -13.54 -5.21
N ASN A 194 -22.02 -14.22 -5.07
CA ASN A 194 -23.15 -13.99 -5.95
C ASN A 194 -23.72 -12.58 -5.86
N ARG A 195 -23.69 -11.96 -4.68
CA ARG A 195 -24.07 -10.55 -4.53
C ARG A 195 -23.13 -9.62 -5.33
N LEU A 196 -21.82 -9.87 -5.27
CA LEU A 196 -20.83 -9.12 -6.07
C LEU A 196 -21.04 -9.37 -7.57
N ARG A 197 -21.18 -10.63 -7.98
CA ARG A 197 -21.41 -11.02 -9.39
C ARG A 197 -22.63 -10.32 -9.98
N VAL A 198 -23.76 -10.36 -9.28
CA VAL A 198 -24.99 -9.68 -9.71
C VAL A 198 -24.81 -8.17 -9.78
N ALA A 199 -24.12 -7.56 -8.81
CA ALA A 199 -23.86 -6.12 -8.78
C ALA A 199 -22.88 -5.67 -9.87
N THR A 200 -22.11 -6.59 -10.45
CA THR A 200 -21.17 -6.36 -11.57
C THR A 200 -21.66 -6.96 -12.89
N ASP A 201 -22.99 -7.20 -13.02
CA ASP A 201 -23.64 -7.73 -14.22
C ASP A 201 -23.11 -9.12 -14.66
N LYS A 202 -22.62 -9.92 -13.72
CA LYS A 202 -22.17 -11.30 -13.95
C LYS A 202 -23.23 -12.31 -13.50
N PRO A 203 -23.34 -13.48 -14.14
CA PRO A 203 -24.29 -14.52 -13.72
C PRO A 203 -23.90 -15.08 -12.35
N PRO A 204 -24.88 -15.31 -11.44
CA PRO A 204 -24.61 -15.97 -10.16
C PRO A 204 -24.31 -17.45 -10.37
N ALA A 205 -23.51 -18.06 -9.49
CA ALA A 205 -23.22 -19.47 -9.44
C ALA A 205 -24.24 -20.20 -8.57
N SER A 206 -24.54 -21.48 -8.89
CA SER A 206 -25.43 -22.31 -8.10
C SER A 206 -24.77 -22.91 -6.85
N ASP A 207 -23.48 -23.13 -6.90
CA ASP A 207 -22.64 -23.66 -5.83
C ASP A 207 -21.20 -23.17 -5.94
N LEU A 208 -20.34 -23.56 -4.99
CA LEU A 208 -18.93 -23.14 -4.97
C LEU A 208 -18.10 -23.76 -6.08
N GLU A 209 -18.43 -24.96 -6.57
CA GLU A 209 -17.71 -25.62 -7.66
C GLU A 209 -17.93 -24.87 -8.97
N GLU A 210 -19.18 -24.49 -9.26
CA GLU A 210 -19.49 -23.62 -10.41
C GLU A 210 -18.85 -22.24 -10.27
N LEU A 211 -18.85 -21.67 -9.05
CA LEU A 211 -18.20 -20.39 -8.79
C LEU A 211 -16.72 -20.45 -9.11
N GLU A 212 -16.00 -21.46 -8.63
CA GLU A 212 -14.57 -21.63 -8.89
C GLU A 212 -14.29 -21.80 -10.39
N ALA A 213 -15.10 -22.57 -11.10
CA ALA A 213 -14.99 -22.75 -12.55
C ALA A 213 -15.22 -21.42 -13.32
N LEU A 214 -16.22 -20.61 -12.91
CA LEU A 214 -16.49 -19.31 -13.52
C LEU A 214 -15.35 -18.33 -13.30
N VAL A 215 -14.78 -18.31 -12.12
CA VAL A 215 -13.66 -17.42 -11.79
C VAL A 215 -12.39 -17.85 -12.52
N GLU A 216 -12.10 -19.14 -12.61
CA GLU A 216 -10.96 -19.66 -13.38
C GLU A 216 -11.08 -19.29 -14.87
N ALA A 217 -12.29 -19.40 -15.44
CA ALA A 217 -12.56 -19.02 -16.82
C ALA A 217 -12.36 -17.50 -17.05
N GLU A 218 -12.72 -16.67 -16.07
CA GLU A 218 -12.56 -15.21 -16.14
C GLU A 218 -11.09 -14.77 -15.96
N SER A 219 -10.27 -15.53 -15.23
CA SER A 219 -8.86 -15.23 -14.96
C SER A 219 -7.91 -15.80 -16.03
N ALA A 220 -8.38 -16.65 -16.94
CA ALA A 220 -7.57 -17.19 -18.02
C ALA A 220 -7.03 -16.04 -18.90
N PRO A 221 -5.70 -15.94 -19.14
CA PRO A 221 -5.15 -14.92 -20.00
C PRO A 221 -5.75 -15.07 -21.40
N PRO A 222 -6.05 -13.96 -22.12
CA PRO A 222 -6.50 -14.03 -23.49
C PRO A 222 -5.47 -14.79 -24.31
N THR A 223 -5.91 -15.87 -24.96
CA THR A 223 -5.08 -16.66 -25.88
C THR A 223 -4.85 -15.89 -27.16
N ASP A 224 -4.03 -14.84 -27.10
CA ASP A 224 -3.50 -14.19 -28.28
C ASP A 224 -1.99 -14.48 -28.35
N GLU A 225 -1.65 -15.40 -29.25
CA GLU A 225 -0.27 -15.79 -29.57
C GLU A 225 0.45 -14.61 -30.26
N THR A 226 0.94 -13.66 -29.45
CA THR A 226 1.99 -12.75 -29.89
C THR A 226 2.98 -12.59 -28.75
N SER A 227 3.87 -13.59 -28.65
CA SER A 227 5.07 -13.53 -27.84
C SER A 227 5.96 -12.40 -28.30
N LEU A 228 5.94 -11.28 -27.61
CA LEU A 228 7.05 -10.35 -27.57
C LEU A 228 7.96 -10.83 -26.41
N GLU A 229 8.96 -11.64 -26.77
CA GLU A 229 10.08 -11.93 -25.87
C GLU A 229 10.80 -10.61 -25.57
N ASP A 230 10.67 -10.13 -24.33
CA ASP A 230 11.49 -9.05 -23.81
C ASP A 230 12.74 -9.68 -23.14
N PRO A 231 13.96 -9.49 -23.69
CA PRO A 231 15.15 -10.19 -23.23
C PRO A 231 15.92 -9.40 -22.18
N ALA A 232 15.30 -8.96 -21.10
CA ALA A 232 16.01 -8.25 -20.04
C ALA A 232 15.38 -8.38 -18.65
N VAL A 233 15.22 -9.59 -18.16
CA VAL A 233 15.16 -9.82 -16.70
C VAL A 233 16.18 -10.91 -16.38
N ALA A 234 17.42 -10.47 -16.11
CA ALA A 234 18.47 -11.35 -15.64
C ALA A 234 18.17 -11.81 -14.21
N ASP A 235 18.12 -13.11 -14.04
CA ASP A 235 18.32 -13.95 -12.87
C ASP A 235 18.54 -13.23 -11.52
N ILE A 236 17.44 -13.06 -10.76
CA ILE A 236 17.51 -12.95 -9.30
C ILE A 236 17.08 -14.32 -8.77
N GLU A 237 18.07 -15.16 -8.41
CA GLU A 237 17.77 -16.41 -7.72
C GLU A 237 17.00 -16.13 -6.42
N PRO A 238 15.85 -16.81 -6.17
CA PRO A 238 15.12 -16.67 -4.92
C PRO A 238 15.98 -17.20 -3.77
N THR A 239 16.27 -16.36 -2.79
CA THR A 239 16.91 -16.79 -1.55
C THR A 239 15.99 -17.76 -0.80
N ALA A 240 16.55 -18.84 -0.25
CA ALA A 240 15.87 -20.00 0.34
C ALA A 240 15.02 -19.72 1.62
N ASP A 241 14.63 -18.49 1.89
CA ASP A 241 13.88 -18.07 3.08
C ASP A 241 12.63 -17.24 2.74
N SER A 242 12.16 -17.31 1.49
CA SER A 242 10.82 -16.83 1.15
C SER A 242 9.82 -17.94 1.48
N PRO A 243 8.77 -17.67 2.28
CA PRO A 243 7.67 -18.61 2.39
C PRO A 243 7.13 -18.91 0.99
N ALA A 244 6.88 -20.19 0.72
CA ALA A 244 6.27 -20.60 -0.54
C ALA A 244 5.06 -19.69 -0.84
N PRO A 245 4.87 -19.27 -2.10
CA PRO A 245 3.71 -18.47 -2.44
C PRO A 245 2.47 -19.26 -1.99
N ALA A 246 1.72 -18.69 -1.04
CA ALA A 246 0.40 -19.19 -0.71
C ALA A 246 -0.38 -19.26 -2.02
N GLU A 247 -1.13 -20.33 -2.22
CA GLU A 247 -2.01 -20.48 -3.38
C GLU A 247 -2.80 -19.19 -3.55
N THR A 248 -2.51 -18.45 -4.63
CA THR A 248 -3.10 -17.16 -4.92
C THR A 248 -4.61 -17.36 -5.00
N SER A 249 -5.33 -16.96 -3.97
CA SER A 249 -6.76 -17.16 -3.96
C SER A 249 -7.39 -16.21 -4.97
N THR A 250 -8.48 -16.61 -5.57
CA THR A 250 -9.27 -15.83 -6.53
C THR A 250 -9.64 -14.44 -6.00
N ILE A 251 -9.78 -14.32 -4.68
CA ILE A 251 -10.01 -13.07 -3.96
C ILE A 251 -8.93 -12.03 -4.23
N GLU A 252 -7.66 -12.46 -4.30
CA GLU A 252 -6.50 -11.58 -4.45
C GLU A 252 -6.44 -10.89 -5.83
N LEU A 253 -6.93 -11.54 -6.89
CA LEU A 253 -6.99 -10.97 -8.24
C LEU A 253 -8.07 -9.88 -8.38
N VAL A 254 -9.24 -10.09 -7.76
CA VAL A 254 -10.34 -9.12 -7.75
C VAL A 254 -9.97 -7.92 -6.87
N GLU A 255 -9.31 -8.13 -5.75
CA GLU A 255 -8.83 -7.10 -4.83
C GLU A 255 -7.94 -6.09 -5.54
N ASN A 256 -6.96 -6.57 -6.28
CA ASN A 256 -5.99 -5.69 -6.91
C ASN A 256 -6.62 -4.72 -7.93
N ASP A 257 -7.61 -5.16 -8.70
CA ASP A 257 -8.18 -4.32 -9.76
C ASP A 257 -9.07 -3.19 -9.21
N ALA A 258 -9.99 -3.50 -8.29
CA ALA A 258 -10.90 -2.49 -7.73
C ALA A 258 -10.18 -1.45 -6.86
N LEU A 259 -9.20 -1.90 -6.07
CA LEU A 259 -8.39 -0.99 -5.25
C LEU A 259 -7.49 -0.12 -6.13
N LEU A 260 -6.93 -0.67 -7.20
CA LEU A 260 -6.12 0.08 -8.16
C LEU A 260 -6.97 1.13 -8.91
N GLN A 261 -8.19 0.78 -9.31
CA GLN A 261 -9.12 1.71 -9.94
C GLN A 261 -9.47 2.87 -9.01
N GLU A 262 -9.78 2.58 -7.74
CA GLU A 262 -10.09 3.63 -6.78
C GLU A 262 -8.85 4.48 -6.43
N ALA A 263 -7.66 3.90 -6.38
CA ALA A 263 -6.43 4.66 -6.26
C ALA A 263 -6.24 5.62 -7.46
N GLY A 264 -6.55 5.17 -8.68
CA GLY A 264 -6.60 6.00 -9.88
C GLY A 264 -7.59 7.15 -9.77
N ASN A 265 -8.80 6.90 -9.24
CA ASN A 265 -9.81 7.93 -8.99
C ASN A 265 -9.31 8.99 -7.98
N ILE A 266 -8.61 8.56 -6.94
CA ILE A 266 -8.02 9.50 -5.95
C ILE A 266 -6.94 10.37 -6.60
N VAL A 267 -6.10 9.80 -7.47
CA VAL A 267 -5.12 10.58 -8.24
C VAL A 267 -5.83 11.56 -9.19
N ALA A 268 -6.90 11.14 -9.86
CA ALA A 268 -7.68 12.03 -10.73
C ALA A 268 -8.31 13.19 -9.94
N ASP A 269 -8.83 12.91 -8.74
CA ASP A 269 -9.32 13.94 -7.83
C ASP A 269 -8.23 14.94 -7.44
N LEU A 270 -7.02 14.44 -7.13
CA LEU A 270 -5.87 15.28 -6.80
C LEU A 270 -5.50 16.20 -7.97
N VAL A 271 -5.45 15.66 -9.20
CA VAL A 271 -5.22 16.44 -10.42
C VAL A 271 -6.26 17.56 -10.58
N GLN A 272 -7.55 17.23 -10.41
CA GLN A 272 -8.63 18.21 -10.53
C GLN A 272 -8.51 19.34 -9.51
N MET A 273 -8.12 19.03 -8.27
CA MET A 273 -7.91 20.04 -7.25
C MET A 273 -6.72 20.97 -7.58
N GLN A 274 -5.62 20.40 -8.11
CA GLN A 274 -4.45 21.18 -8.51
C GLN A 274 -4.78 22.14 -9.67
N ILE A 275 -5.55 21.67 -10.67
CA ILE A 275 -6.01 22.51 -11.78
C ILE A 275 -6.94 23.61 -11.29
N GLY A 276 -7.86 23.30 -10.37
CA GLY A 276 -8.80 24.27 -9.79
C GLY A 276 -8.10 25.40 -9.04
N ASP A 277 -7.02 25.08 -8.30
CA ASP A 277 -6.22 26.06 -7.57
C ASP A 277 -5.45 27.01 -8.53
N ILE A 278 -4.98 26.52 -9.66
CA ILE A 278 -4.32 27.34 -10.69
C ILE A 278 -5.33 28.34 -11.29
N GLY A 279 -6.54 27.88 -11.62
CA GLY A 279 -7.59 28.73 -12.21
C GLY A 279 -8.12 29.82 -11.26
N THR A 280 -8.12 29.57 -9.94
CA THR A 280 -8.56 30.55 -8.93
C THR A 280 -7.48 31.62 -8.64
N ASN A 281 -6.21 31.27 -8.71
CA ASN A 281 -5.11 32.22 -8.54
C ASN A 281 -4.97 33.17 -9.73
N GLU A 282 -5.25 32.74 -10.97
CA GLU A 282 -5.23 33.62 -12.14
C GLU A 282 -6.38 34.65 -12.16
N ILE A 283 -7.48 34.39 -11.46
CA ILE A 283 -8.61 35.31 -11.36
C ILE A 283 -8.42 36.33 -10.23
N ALA A 284 -7.63 35.99 -9.18
CA ALA A 284 -7.35 36.86 -8.06
C ALA A 284 -6.30 37.94 -8.36
N ASP A 285 -5.34 37.64 -9.26
CA ASP A 285 -4.29 38.57 -9.68
C ASP A 285 -4.64 39.20 -11.05
N GLY A 286 -5.66 40.04 -11.07
CA GLY A 286 -6.02 40.89 -12.21
C GLY A 286 -4.99 41.97 -12.55
N GLU A 287 -3.73 41.81 -12.20
CA GLU A 287 -2.60 42.62 -12.63
C GLU A 287 -1.60 41.78 -13.45
N THR A 288 -1.52 42.12 -14.70
CA THR A 288 -0.55 41.59 -15.66
C THR A 288 0.87 41.73 -15.15
N THR A 289 1.42 40.68 -14.54
CA THR A 289 2.84 40.60 -14.28
C THR A 289 3.52 39.80 -15.39
N LYS A 290 4.28 40.52 -16.22
CA LYS A 290 5.18 39.98 -17.22
C LYS A 290 6.12 38.96 -16.58
N LEU A 291 6.19 37.77 -17.18
CA LEU A 291 7.23 36.78 -16.90
C LEU A 291 8.63 37.45 -16.91
N PRO A 292 9.46 37.26 -15.91
CA PRO A 292 10.85 37.68 -15.97
C PRO A 292 11.62 36.72 -16.90
N SER A 293 11.91 37.19 -18.09
CA SER A 293 12.92 36.60 -18.96
C SER A 293 14.30 36.87 -18.36
N GLY A 294 15.06 35.81 -18.12
CA GLY A 294 16.49 35.88 -17.97
C GLY A 294 17.04 35.49 -16.61
N ILE A 295 17.35 34.21 -16.44
CA ILE A 295 18.50 33.84 -15.58
C ILE A 295 19.69 33.63 -16.52
N ALA A 296 20.47 34.65 -16.66
CA ALA A 296 21.80 34.57 -17.27
C ALA A 296 22.73 33.86 -16.28
N ALA A 297 23.34 32.80 -16.72
CA ALA A 297 24.41 32.11 -16.02
C ALA A 297 25.64 33.06 -15.99
N THR A 298 26.01 33.55 -14.82
CA THR A 298 27.32 34.16 -14.61
C THR A 298 28.29 33.05 -14.22
N ARG A 299 29.15 32.69 -15.17
CA ARG A 299 30.46 32.06 -14.90
C ARG A 299 31.31 33.07 -14.13
N SER A 300 31.81 32.70 -12.96
CA SER A 300 32.96 33.36 -12.36
C SER A 300 34.17 32.45 -12.50
N GLU A 301 35.08 32.84 -13.38
CA GLU A 301 36.47 32.41 -13.38
C GLU A 301 37.21 33.11 -12.23
N SER A 302 37.85 32.34 -11.36
CA SER A 302 39.16 32.54 -10.75
C SER A 302 39.39 31.54 -9.63
#